data_17a6fdcbccdbe1c4420ecec62da3b7c4
#
_entry.id   17a6fdcbccdbe1c4420ecec62da3b7c4
#
_cell.length_a   1.000
_cell.length_b   1.000
_cell.length_c   1.000
_cell.angle_alpha   90.00
_cell.angle_beta   90.00
_cell.angle_gamma   90.00
#
_symmetry.space_group_name_H-M   'P 1'
#
loop_
_entity.id
_entity.type
_entity.pdbx_description
1 polymer ?
#
loop_
_entity_poly.entity_id
_entity_poly.type
_entity_poly.pdbx_seq_one_letter_code
_entity_poly.pdbx_strand_id
1 'polypeptide(L)'
;MLAHYLARYDEGRYARILTTGDIHQTNADRIGITRRQVKTVTYAFLYGAGNIKLGRSFDKLLPEEAAAQKGADIRKAYVAAIPGLAELLQACKTRSERGYANAIDGRRISVDKGHKFLNYLLQGSAATIAKRWMVTINQCMPADAHLSLIHI
;
A
#
# COMPACT_ATOMS: atom_id res chain seq x y z
N MET A 1 7.30 -0.18 -2.04
CA MET A 1 6.57 0.54 -3.11
C MET A 1 5.91 1.84 -2.64
N LEU A 2 5.12 1.87 -1.55
CA LEU A 2 4.47 3.11 -1.09
C LEU A 2 5.49 4.26 -0.89
N ALA A 3 6.60 4.01 -0.21
CA ALA A 3 7.66 4.98 0.01
C ALA A 3 8.19 5.62 -1.29
N HIS A 4 8.34 4.82 -2.35
CA HIS A 4 8.79 5.31 -3.66
C HIS A 4 7.82 6.34 -4.25
N TYR A 5 6.51 6.06 -4.18
CA TYR A 5 5.51 6.97 -4.73
C TYR A 5 5.25 8.19 -3.84
N LEU A 6 5.38 8.03 -2.51
CA LEU A 6 5.27 9.14 -1.55
C LEU A 6 6.44 10.13 -1.65
N ALA A 7 7.63 9.67 -2.04
CA ALA A 7 8.84 10.52 -2.07
C ALA A 7 8.68 11.82 -2.89
N ARG A 8 7.73 11.84 -3.84
CA ARG A 8 7.39 13.05 -4.62
C ARG A 8 6.61 14.11 -3.84
N TYR A 9 6.01 13.73 -2.71
CA TYR A 9 5.10 14.57 -1.94
C TYR A 9 5.57 14.80 -0.50
N ASP A 10 6.53 13.99 -0.01
CA ASP A 10 7.02 14.03 1.37
C ASP A 10 8.55 14.22 1.46
N GLU A 11 9.21 14.54 0.34
CA GLU A 11 10.68 14.71 0.26
C GLU A 11 11.44 13.47 0.76
N GLY A 12 10.87 12.28 0.57
CA GLY A 12 11.44 11.01 0.98
C GLY A 12 11.42 10.75 2.49
N ARG A 13 10.63 11.50 3.27
CA ARG A 13 10.50 11.34 4.73
C ARG A 13 10.03 9.94 5.11
N TYR A 14 9.00 9.43 4.43
CA TYR A 14 8.49 8.08 4.68
C TYR A 14 9.56 7.01 4.39
N ALA A 15 10.33 7.19 3.32
CA ALA A 15 11.42 6.28 2.97
C ALA A 15 12.52 6.26 4.05
N ARG A 16 12.91 7.44 4.56
CA ARG A 16 13.88 7.54 5.67
C ARG A 16 13.41 6.79 6.91
N ILE A 17 12.17 7.01 7.35
CA ILE A 17 11.62 6.32 8.53
C ILE A 17 11.59 4.81 8.30
N LEU A 18 11.25 4.35 7.08
CA LEU A 18 11.20 2.94 6.75
C LEU A 18 12.57 2.24 6.83
N THR A 19 13.65 2.96 6.54
CA THR A 19 15.03 2.41 6.53
C THR A 19 15.77 2.56 7.85
N THR A 20 15.37 3.52 8.70
CA THR A 20 16.09 3.85 9.95
C THR A 20 15.29 3.56 11.20
N GLY A 21 14.01 3.18 11.09
CA GLY A 21 13.13 3.01 12.25
C GLY A 21 11.96 2.06 11.98
N ASP A 22 10.95 2.14 12.84
CA ASP A 22 9.71 1.37 12.72
C ASP A 22 8.56 2.27 12.26
N ILE A 23 8.25 2.19 10.97
CA ILE A 23 7.19 3.00 10.35
C ILE A 23 5.80 2.68 10.94
N HIS A 24 5.56 1.43 11.38
CA HIS A 24 4.30 1.08 11.99
C HIS A 24 4.16 1.69 13.39
N GLN A 25 5.25 1.72 14.18
CA GLN A 25 5.23 2.40 15.48
C GLN A 25 5.06 3.90 15.30
N THR A 26 5.82 4.52 14.41
CA THR A 26 5.69 5.96 14.11
C THR A 26 4.26 6.35 13.72
N ASN A 27 3.61 5.56 12.89
CA ASN A 27 2.22 5.82 12.48
C ASN A 27 1.22 5.51 13.62
N ALA A 28 1.50 4.50 14.46
CA ALA A 28 0.69 4.18 15.64
C ALA A 28 0.63 5.35 16.61
N ASP A 29 1.79 5.94 16.92
CA ASP A 29 1.91 7.08 17.82
C ASP A 29 1.16 8.31 17.29
N ARG A 30 1.20 8.53 15.97
CA ARG A 30 0.49 9.65 15.32
C ARG A 30 -1.02 9.50 15.29
N ILE A 31 -1.51 8.27 15.16
CA ILE A 31 -2.94 7.98 15.02
C ILE A 31 -3.57 7.73 16.39
N GLY A 32 -2.78 7.39 17.41
CA GLY A 32 -3.26 7.04 18.74
C GLY A 32 -3.86 5.62 18.84
N ILE A 33 -3.34 4.68 18.05
CA ILE A 33 -3.74 3.27 18.06
C ILE A 33 -2.52 2.36 18.22
N THR A 34 -2.73 1.08 18.50
CA THR A 34 -1.62 0.15 18.69
C THR A 34 -0.88 -0.14 17.38
N ARG A 35 0.41 -0.48 17.46
CA ARG A 35 1.24 -0.91 16.33
C ARG A 35 0.60 -2.07 15.54
N ARG A 36 -0.04 -3.02 16.24
CA ARG A 36 -0.76 -4.13 15.60
C ARG A 36 -1.94 -3.63 14.77
N GLN A 37 -2.72 -2.70 15.32
CA GLN A 37 -3.85 -2.10 14.62
C GLN A 37 -3.39 -1.29 13.40
N VAL A 38 -2.33 -0.48 13.52
CA VAL A 38 -1.77 0.25 12.37
C VAL A 38 -1.34 -0.70 11.26
N LYS A 39 -0.70 -1.82 11.57
CA LYS A 39 -0.32 -2.80 10.57
C LYS A 39 -1.54 -3.33 9.82
N THR A 40 -2.62 -3.64 10.52
CA THR A 40 -3.90 -4.06 9.92
C THR A 40 -4.50 -2.97 9.04
N VAL A 41 -4.53 -1.72 9.54
CA VAL A 41 -5.02 -0.55 8.77
C VAL A 41 -4.21 -0.35 7.50
N THR A 42 -2.89 -0.38 7.60
CA THR A 42 -1.98 -0.20 6.47
C THR A 42 -2.29 -1.19 5.35
N TYR A 43 -2.37 -2.47 5.67
CA TYR A 43 -2.70 -3.48 4.66
C TYR A 43 -4.12 -3.33 4.13
N ALA A 44 -5.12 -3.17 5.00
CA ALA A 44 -6.50 -2.96 4.56
C ALA A 44 -6.63 -1.76 3.64
N PHE A 45 -5.96 -0.65 3.96
CA PHE A 45 -5.93 0.56 3.17
C PHE A 45 -5.28 0.32 1.79
N LEU A 46 -4.09 -0.26 1.77
CA LEU A 46 -3.34 -0.51 0.52
C LEU A 46 -4.06 -1.50 -0.40
N TYR A 47 -4.79 -2.47 0.17
CA TYR A 47 -5.62 -3.42 -0.60
C TYR A 47 -7.02 -2.89 -0.95
N GLY A 48 -7.31 -1.62 -0.65
CA GLY A 48 -8.56 -0.97 -1.03
C GLY A 48 -9.79 -1.47 -0.26
N ALA A 49 -9.61 -1.90 0.99
CA ALA A 49 -10.74 -2.29 1.83
C ALA A 49 -11.71 -1.13 2.02
N GLY A 50 -13.03 -1.41 1.93
CA GLY A 50 -14.08 -0.43 2.24
C GLY A 50 -14.13 -0.09 3.73
N ASN A 51 -14.84 1.00 4.07
CA ASN A 51 -14.90 1.49 5.46
C ASN A 51 -15.49 0.46 6.43
N ILE A 52 -16.55 -0.26 6.05
CA ILE A 52 -17.16 -1.31 6.89
C ILE A 52 -16.13 -2.38 7.28
N LYS A 53 -15.36 -2.88 6.28
CA LYS A 53 -14.34 -3.89 6.53
C LYS A 53 -13.22 -3.34 7.42
N LEU A 54 -12.83 -2.08 7.21
CA LEU A 54 -11.82 -1.42 8.02
C LEU A 54 -12.30 -1.24 9.46
N GLY A 55 -13.54 -0.77 9.70
CA GLY A 55 -14.12 -0.64 11.03
C GLY A 55 -14.23 -1.98 11.77
N ARG A 56 -14.73 -3.02 11.08
CA ARG A 56 -14.82 -4.39 11.65
C ARG A 56 -13.47 -5.05 11.92
N SER A 57 -12.39 -4.54 11.37
CA SER A 57 -11.04 -5.01 11.73
C SER A 57 -10.62 -4.62 13.15
N PHE A 58 -11.30 -3.64 13.75
CA PHE A 58 -11.11 -3.22 15.15
C PHE A 58 -12.08 -3.90 16.11
N ASP A 59 -13.32 -4.06 15.68
CA ASP A 59 -14.35 -4.76 16.41
C ASP A 59 -15.28 -5.46 15.41
N LYS A 60 -15.25 -6.77 15.43
CA LYS A 60 -16.01 -7.62 14.50
C LYS A 60 -17.52 -7.57 14.71
N LEU A 61 -17.97 -7.18 15.91
CA LEU A 61 -19.37 -7.17 16.30
C LEU A 61 -20.06 -5.84 15.99
N LEU A 62 -19.34 -4.83 15.47
CA LEU A 62 -19.92 -3.54 15.13
C LEU A 62 -21.05 -3.70 14.09
N PRO A 63 -22.23 -3.09 14.35
CA PRO A 63 -23.26 -2.88 13.34
C PRO A 63 -22.68 -2.20 12.10
N GLU A 64 -23.31 -2.39 10.95
CA GLU A 64 -22.77 -1.93 9.67
C GLU A 64 -22.52 -0.43 9.62
N GLU A 65 -23.47 0.36 10.09
CA GLU A 65 -23.37 1.82 10.16
C GLU A 65 -22.23 2.29 11.06
N ALA A 66 -22.14 1.75 12.27
CA ALA A 66 -21.06 2.06 13.21
C ALA A 66 -19.70 1.62 12.68
N ALA A 67 -19.63 0.47 12.00
CA ALA A 67 -18.41 0.00 11.35
C ALA A 67 -18.00 0.90 10.19
N ALA A 68 -18.96 1.38 9.38
CA ALA A 68 -18.70 2.30 8.28
C ALA A 68 -18.16 3.63 8.79
N GLN A 69 -18.77 4.20 9.83
CA GLN A 69 -18.32 5.45 10.45
C GLN A 69 -16.93 5.30 11.05
N LYS A 70 -16.72 4.28 11.89
CA LYS A 70 -15.41 4.01 12.51
C LYS A 70 -14.31 3.80 11.45
N GLY A 71 -14.62 3.07 10.39
CA GLY A 71 -13.67 2.87 9.28
C GLY A 71 -13.35 4.15 8.52
N ALA A 72 -14.32 5.05 8.35
CA ALA A 72 -14.11 6.36 7.74
C ALA A 72 -13.19 7.24 8.60
N ASP A 73 -13.41 7.27 9.92
CA ASP A 73 -12.59 8.04 10.85
C ASP A 73 -11.14 7.53 10.90
N ILE A 74 -10.96 6.21 10.96
CA ILE A 74 -9.65 5.58 10.91
C ILE A 74 -8.93 5.88 9.59
N ARG A 75 -9.64 5.80 8.46
CA ARG A 75 -9.09 6.15 7.14
C ARG A 75 -8.63 7.59 7.10
N LYS A 76 -9.45 8.52 7.60
CA LYS A 76 -9.11 9.95 7.68
C LYS A 76 -7.87 10.18 8.54
N ALA A 77 -7.83 9.59 9.72
CA ALA A 77 -6.67 9.68 10.63
C ALA A 77 -5.40 9.08 10.00
N TYR A 78 -5.51 7.95 9.32
CA TYR A 78 -4.39 7.28 8.64
C TYR A 78 -3.83 8.16 7.51
N VAL A 79 -4.68 8.76 6.69
CA VAL A 79 -4.25 9.66 5.61
C VAL A 79 -3.58 10.91 6.19
N ALA A 80 -4.15 11.50 7.25
CA ALA A 80 -3.57 12.68 7.89
C ALA A 80 -2.22 12.40 8.59
N ALA A 81 -2.02 11.18 9.10
CA ALA A 81 -0.79 10.79 9.79
C ALA A 81 0.41 10.61 8.85
N ILE A 82 0.18 10.39 7.55
CA ILE A 82 1.24 10.13 6.58
C ILE A 82 1.38 11.33 5.63
N PRO A 83 2.43 12.16 5.78
CA PRO A 83 2.67 13.29 4.90
C PRO A 83 2.73 12.85 3.42
N GLY A 84 2.09 13.62 2.55
CA GLY A 84 2.05 13.35 1.12
C GLY A 84 1.05 12.27 0.66
N LEU A 85 0.38 11.56 1.59
CA LEU A 85 -0.55 10.50 1.22
C LEU A 85 -1.84 11.05 0.61
N ALA A 86 -2.33 12.18 1.11
CA ALA A 86 -3.52 12.83 0.56
C ALA A 86 -3.28 13.27 -0.89
N GLU A 87 -2.13 13.88 -1.17
CA GLU A 87 -1.71 14.33 -2.50
C GLU A 87 -1.53 13.14 -3.45
N LEU A 88 -0.91 12.06 -2.98
CA LEU A 88 -0.77 10.83 -3.75
C LEU A 88 -2.15 10.25 -4.12
N LEU A 89 -3.09 10.19 -3.17
CA LEU A 89 -4.44 9.70 -3.42
C LEU A 89 -5.20 10.58 -4.42
N GLN A 90 -5.07 11.90 -4.31
CA GLN A 90 -5.68 12.82 -5.27
C GLN A 90 -5.09 12.63 -6.66
N ALA A 91 -3.77 12.48 -6.79
CA ALA A 91 -3.12 12.19 -8.05
C ALA A 91 -3.56 10.84 -8.64
N CYS A 92 -3.78 9.82 -7.80
CA CYS A 92 -4.33 8.53 -8.22
C CYS A 92 -5.76 8.67 -8.74
N LYS A 93 -6.61 9.45 -8.05
CA LYS A 93 -8.00 9.70 -8.45
C LYS A 93 -8.05 10.34 -9.83
N THR A 94 -7.32 11.43 -10.05
CA THR A 94 -7.27 12.11 -11.35
C THR A 94 -6.75 11.19 -12.47
N ARG A 95 -5.74 10.37 -12.18
CA ARG A 95 -5.19 9.44 -13.19
C ARG A 95 -6.08 8.24 -13.46
N SER A 96 -6.94 7.85 -12.53
CA SER A 96 -7.83 6.69 -12.68
C SER A 96 -8.82 6.83 -13.83
N GLU A 97 -9.14 8.05 -14.24
CA GLU A 97 -10.00 8.36 -15.40
C GLU A 97 -9.44 7.82 -16.73
N ARG A 98 -8.14 7.56 -16.79
CA ARG A 98 -7.48 6.99 -17.98
C ARG A 98 -7.71 5.48 -18.13
N GLY A 99 -8.25 4.79 -17.12
CA GLY A 99 -8.48 3.34 -17.12
C GLY A 99 -7.21 2.49 -16.98
N TYR A 100 -6.04 3.09 -16.78
CA TYR A 100 -4.77 2.37 -16.57
C TYR A 100 -3.81 3.12 -15.66
N ALA A 101 -2.95 2.35 -14.98
CA ALA A 101 -1.81 2.85 -14.23
C ALA A 101 -0.50 2.46 -14.93
N ASN A 102 0.53 3.28 -14.80
CA ASN A 102 1.88 2.92 -15.25
C ASN A 102 2.67 2.34 -14.08
N ALA A 103 3.13 1.09 -14.21
CA ALA A 103 4.07 0.49 -13.28
C ALA A 103 5.40 1.24 -13.27
N ILE A 104 6.30 0.88 -12.36
CA ILE A 104 7.61 1.53 -12.19
C ILE A 104 8.49 1.46 -13.45
N ASP A 105 8.26 0.48 -14.34
CA ASP A 105 8.95 0.31 -15.62
C ASP A 105 8.21 0.95 -16.82
N GLY A 106 7.15 1.72 -16.56
CA GLY A 106 6.32 2.34 -17.59
C GLY A 106 5.24 1.45 -18.18
N ARG A 107 5.19 0.16 -17.84
CA ARG A 107 4.17 -0.79 -18.31
C ARG A 107 2.78 -0.33 -17.89
N ARG A 108 1.83 -0.41 -18.81
CA ARG A 108 0.43 -0.14 -18.52
C ARG A 108 -0.23 -1.30 -17.80
N ILE A 109 -0.93 -1.00 -16.71
CA ILE A 109 -1.73 -1.93 -15.92
C ILE A 109 -3.17 -1.48 -16.03
N SER A 110 -4.06 -2.30 -16.57
CA SER A 110 -5.49 -2.00 -16.66
C SER A 110 -6.08 -1.82 -15.26
N VAL A 111 -6.89 -0.79 -15.08
CA VAL A 111 -7.58 -0.44 -13.82
C VAL A 111 -9.07 -0.38 -14.08
N ASP A 112 -9.79 -1.42 -13.68
CA ASP A 112 -11.24 -1.53 -13.83
C ASP A 112 -12.02 -0.71 -12.78
N LYS A 113 -11.40 -0.44 -11.62
CA LYS A 113 -12.02 0.28 -10.49
C LYS A 113 -11.13 1.40 -9.99
N GLY A 114 -11.50 2.65 -10.28
CA GLY A 114 -10.71 3.83 -9.95
C GLY A 114 -10.31 3.93 -8.47
N HIS A 115 -11.19 3.51 -7.52
CA HIS A 115 -10.89 3.51 -6.09
C HIS A 115 -9.79 2.51 -5.70
N LYS A 116 -9.45 1.56 -6.57
CA LYS A 116 -8.34 0.61 -6.37
C LYS A 116 -7.06 1.01 -7.13
N PHE A 117 -7.03 2.19 -7.75
CA PHE A 117 -5.89 2.61 -8.57
C PHE A 117 -4.56 2.52 -7.84
N LEU A 118 -4.49 3.02 -6.59
CA LEU A 118 -3.27 2.92 -5.78
C LEU A 118 -2.85 1.46 -5.57
N ASN A 119 -3.79 0.56 -5.32
CA ASN A 119 -3.51 -0.86 -5.16
C ASN A 119 -2.89 -1.46 -6.43
N TYR A 120 -3.49 -1.23 -7.60
CA TYR A 120 -2.95 -1.67 -8.89
C TYR A 120 -1.54 -1.12 -9.14
N LEU A 121 -1.35 0.17 -8.86
CA LEU A 121 -0.04 0.83 -9.02
C LEU A 121 1.03 0.18 -8.15
N LEU A 122 0.75 -0.03 -6.85
CA LEU A 122 1.71 -0.58 -5.90
C LEU A 122 2.01 -2.05 -6.18
N GLN A 123 0.98 -2.86 -6.41
CA GLN A 123 1.15 -4.30 -6.65
C GLN A 123 1.79 -4.59 -8.00
N GLY A 124 1.37 -3.91 -9.07
CA GLY A 124 1.97 -4.07 -10.38
C GLY A 124 3.43 -3.67 -10.42
N SER A 125 3.78 -2.56 -9.75
CA SER A 125 5.19 -2.16 -9.63
C SER A 125 6.01 -3.12 -8.78
N ALA A 126 5.45 -3.64 -7.69
CA ALA A 126 6.10 -4.66 -6.87
C ALA A 126 6.32 -5.96 -7.65
N ALA A 127 5.34 -6.40 -8.43
CA ALA A 127 5.46 -7.57 -9.30
C ALA A 127 6.56 -7.39 -10.36
N THR A 128 6.70 -6.19 -10.93
CA THR A 128 7.79 -5.89 -11.88
C THR A 128 9.16 -6.06 -11.24
N ILE A 129 9.36 -5.50 -10.02
CA ILE A 129 10.62 -5.63 -9.30
C ILE A 129 10.90 -7.08 -8.94
N ALA A 130 9.90 -7.80 -8.42
CA ALA A 130 10.05 -9.20 -8.05
C ALA A 130 10.44 -10.08 -9.26
N LYS A 131 9.81 -9.86 -10.42
CA LYS A 131 10.15 -10.59 -11.65
C LYS A 131 11.56 -10.27 -12.13
N ARG A 132 11.99 -9.02 -12.12
CA ARG A 132 13.37 -8.63 -12.47
C ARG A 132 14.37 -9.28 -11.52
N TRP A 133 14.09 -9.25 -10.23
CA TRP A 133 14.92 -9.89 -9.23
C TRP A 133 15.06 -11.41 -9.47
N MET A 134 13.95 -12.10 -9.78
CA MET A 134 13.97 -13.53 -10.13
C MET A 134 14.84 -13.81 -11.37
N VAL A 135 14.71 -13.00 -12.42
CA VAL A 135 15.53 -13.14 -13.63
C VAL A 135 17.02 -12.95 -13.29
N THR A 136 17.34 -11.91 -12.51
CA THR A 136 18.73 -11.64 -12.10
C THR A 136 19.29 -12.79 -11.27
N ILE A 137 18.55 -13.29 -10.28
CA ILE A 137 18.99 -14.45 -9.51
C ILE A 137 19.24 -15.66 -10.41
N ASN A 138 18.30 -15.99 -11.29
CA ASN A 138 18.44 -17.13 -12.20
C ASN A 138 19.69 -17.02 -13.09
N GLN A 139 20.05 -15.81 -13.50
CA GLN A 139 21.28 -15.56 -14.29
C GLN A 139 22.57 -15.70 -13.46
N CYS A 140 22.49 -15.49 -12.15
CA CYS A 140 23.64 -15.56 -11.24
C CYS A 140 23.75 -16.91 -10.51
N MET A 141 22.76 -17.79 -10.66
CA MET A 141 22.76 -19.10 -10.00
C MET A 141 23.71 -20.09 -10.69
N PRO A 142 24.37 -21.00 -9.93
CA PRO A 142 25.08 -22.15 -10.50
C PRO A 142 24.17 -23.01 -11.35
N ALA A 143 24.73 -23.73 -12.32
CA ALA A 143 23.96 -24.54 -13.29
C ALA A 143 23.17 -25.69 -12.65
N ASP A 144 23.57 -26.13 -11.46
CA ASP A 144 22.93 -27.19 -10.67
C ASP A 144 21.89 -26.71 -9.67
N ALA A 145 21.69 -25.36 -9.57
CA ALA A 145 20.71 -24.77 -8.67
C ALA A 145 19.42 -24.35 -9.43
N HIS A 146 18.29 -24.48 -8.75
CA HIS A 146 16.98 -24.11 -9.30
C HIS A 146 16.24 -23.15 -8.39
N LEU A 147 15.69 -22.08 -8.98
CA LEU A 147 14.75 -21.18 -8.30
C LEU A 147 13.35 -21.76 -8.38
N SER A 148 12.76 -22.16 -7.25
CA SER A 148 11.37 -22.61 -7.18
C SER A 148 10.54 -21.63 -6.35
N LEU A 149 9.36 -21.25 -6.87
CA LEU A 149 8.34 -20.45 -6.18
C LEU A 149 7.12 -21.31 -5.77
N ILE A 150 7.16 -22.59 -6.06
CA ILE A 150 6.00 -23.50 -5.91
C ILE A 150 6.08 -24.31 -4.62
N HIS A 151 7.25 -24.40 -4.00
CA HIS A 151 7.46 -25.22 -2.80
C HIS A 151 7.38 -24.36 -1.52
N ILE A 152 6.21 -23.81 -1.25
CA ILE A 152 5.88 -23.22 0.04
C ILE A 152 4.79 -24.06 0.69
#